data_c8faef76c6e18b663eea3ee366098c3e
#
_entry.id   c8faef76c6e18b663eea3ee366098c3e
#
_cell.length_a   1.000
_cell.length_b   1.000
_cell.length_c   1.000
_cell.angle_alpha   90.00
_cell.angle_beta   90.00
_cell.angle_gamma   90.00
#
_symmetry.space_group_name_H-M   'P 1'
#
loop_
_entity.id
_entity.type
_entity.pdbx_description
1 polymer ?
#
loop_
_entity_poly.entity_id
_entity_poly.type
_entity_poly.pdbx_seq_one_letter_code
_entity_poly.pdbx_strand_id
1 'polypeptide(L)'
;MALAEGFRDLEDKLSEEVFSNSKDGFNHPVVAGVGERLATMVRERLEVKSRAIELNTVQRTNTLISKTDAEEAYKLGYRATELGIDHTNLVPVLRRENKDTYQVTYTEVKPSEIANREMMIPVDWLGDKKILEEKMINYCLPLIQGEVAQTYQDGMPVFIEKENFIK
;
A
#
# COMPACT_ATOMS: atom_id res chain seq x y z
N MET A 1 -2.02 -16.94 10.15
CA MET A 1 -0.67 -16.63 9.62
C MET A 1 -0.82 -15.50 8.63
N ALA A 2 0.04 -14.49 8.66
CA ALA A 2 0.12 -13.44 7.65
C ALA A 2 1.26 -13.76 6.69
N LEU A 3 1.07 -13.50 5.41
CA LEU A 3 2.02 -13.78 4.35
C LEU A 3 2.16 -12.53 3.47
N ALA A 4 3.39 -12.16 3.14
CA ALA A 4 3.64 -11.06 2.20
C ALA A 4 3.31 -11.51 0.76
N GLU A 5 2.83 -10.58 -0.07
CA GLU A 5 2.52 -10.84 -1.48
C GLU A 5 3.72 -11.40 -2.26
N GLY A 6 4.92 -10.85 -1.98
CA GLY A 6 6.16 -11.29 -2.59
C GLY A 6 6.86 -12.47 -1.90
N PHE A 7 6.15 -13.24 -1.07
CA PHE A 7 6.73 -14.40 -0.41
C PHE A 7 7.22 -15.44 -1.41
N ARG A 8 8.46 -15.90 -1.20
CA ARG A 8 9.06 -17.01 -1.95
C ARG A 8 9.63 -18.02 -0.96
N ASP A 9 9.51 -19.29 -1.26
CA ASP A 9 10.21 -20.34 -0.52
C ASP A 9 11.63 -20.52 -1.07
N LEU A 10 12.48 -21.16 -0.26
CA LEU A 10 13.91 -21.36 -0.61
C LEU A 10 14.12 -22.19 -1.87
N GLU A 11 13.14 -23.00 -2.25
CA GLU A 11 13.21 -23.91 -3.41
C GLU A 11 12.39 -23.39 -4.59
N ASP A 12 11.79 -22.18 -4.48
CA ASP A 12 10.88 -21.54 -5.44
C ASP A 12 9.68 -22.40 -5.89
N LYS A 13 9.48 -23.57 -5.29
CA LYS A 13 8.41 -24.52 -5.65
C LYS A 13 7.00 -23.98 -5.42
N LEU A 14 6.83 -23.12 -4.41
CA LEU A 14 5.55 -22.46 -4.15
C LEU A 14 5.26 -21.36 -5.15
N SER A 15 6.31 -20.74 -5.71
CA SER A 15 6.20 -19.63 -6.63
C SER A 15 6.19 -20.06 -8.11
N GLU A 16 6.90 -21.12 -8.47
CA GLU A 16 7.02 -21.56 -9.88
C GLU A 16 5.67 -21.92 -10.54
N GLU A 17 4.74 -22.51 -9.78
CA GLU A 17 3.41 -22.86 -10.31
C GLU A 17 2.41 -21.69 -10.29
N VAL A 18 2.75 -20.60 -9.61
CA VAL A 18 1.88 -19.43 -9.40
C VAL A 18 2.23 -18.28 -10.36
N PHE A 19 3.44 -18.28 -10.93
CA PHE A 19 3.79 -17.31 -11.95
C PHE A 19 2.94 -17.54 -13.21
N SER A 20 1.82 -16.83 -13.27
CA SER A 20 1.11 -16.71 -14.53
C SER A 20 2.03 -16.01 -15.53
N ASN A 21 2.00 -16.41 -16.81
CA ASN A 21 2.68 -15.69 -17.88
C ASN A 21 2.11 -14.26 -18.09
N SER A 22 1.23 -13.80 -17.21
CA SER A 22 0.65 -12.47 -17.28
C SER A 22 1.57 -11.48 -16.57
N LYS A 23 1.76 -10.35 -17.22
CA LYS A 23 2.52 -9.22 -16.69
C LYS A 23 1.58 -8.04 -16.49
N ASP A 24 1.86 -7.22 -15.49
CA ASP A 24 1.17 -5.96 -15.30
C ASP A 24 1.54 -4.93 -16.38
N GLY A 25 0.92 -3.75 -16.33
CA GLY A 25 1.20 -2.66 -17.26
C GLY A 25 2.64 -2.11 -17.22
N PHE A 26 3.41 -2.50 -16.22
CA PHE A 26 4.82 -2.13 -16.02
C PHE A 26 5.79 -3.27 -16.30
N ASN A 27 5.29 -4.37 -16.90
CA ASN A 27 6.07 -5.56 -17.24
C ASN A 27 6.56 -6.38 -16.03
N HIS A 28 5.96 -6.19 -14.84
CA HIS A 28 6.24 -7.02 -13.68
C HIS A 28 5.38 -8.30 -13.72
N PRO A 29 5.93 -9.46 -13.30
CA PRO A 29 5.15 -10.69 -13.23
C PRO A 29 4.03 -10.53 -12.19
N VAL A 30 2.80 -10.90 -12.57
CA VAL A 30 1.67 -10.94 -11.64
C VAL A 30 1.79 -12.19 -10.79
N VAL A 31 2.04 -12.00 -9.49
CA VAL A 31 2.09 -13.07 -8.49
C VAL A 31 0.70 -13.20 -7.88
N ALA A 32 0.05 -14.34 -8.06
CA ALA A 32 -1.28 -14.60 -7.49
C ALA A 32 -1.37 -16.04 -6.97
N GLY A 33 -2.17 -16.26 -5.92
CA GLY A 33 -2.53 -17.60 -5.48
C GLY A 33 -1.58 -18.29 -4.50
N VAL A 34 -0.49 -17.67 -4.05
CA VAL A 34 0.41 -18.24 -3.03
C VAL A 34 -0.33 -18.53 -1.73
N GLY A 35 -1.26 -17.66 -1.33
CA GLY A 35 -2.11 -17.83 -0.17
C GLY A 35 -3.00 -19.08 -0.26
N GLU A 36 -3.68 -19.29 -1.39
CA GLU A 36 -4.56 -20.46 -1.57
C GLU A 36 -3.76 -21.76 -1.68
N ARG A 37 -2.61 -21.75 -2.33
CA ARG A 37 -1.72 -22.91 -2.39
C ARG A 37 -1.26 -23.32 -0.99
N LEU A 38 -0.83 -22.36 -0.17
CA LEU A 38 -0.46 -22.61 1.22
C LEU A 38 -1.64 -23.15 2.03
N ALA A 39 -2.85 -22.58 1.85
CA ALA A 39 -4.05 -23.06 2.49
C ALA A 39 -4.37 -24.53 2.09
N THR A 40 -4.16 -24.89 0.83
CA THR A 40 -4.30 -26.25 0.34
C THR A 40 -3.28 -27.18 1.00
N MET A 41 -2.00 -26.83 1.05
CA MET A 41 -0.98 -27.61 1.74
C MET A 41 -1.29 -27.82 3.23
N VAL A 42 -1.82 -26.82 3.90
CA VAL A 42 -2.24 -26.93 5.31
C VAL A 42 -3.42 -27.89 5.45
N ARG A 43 -4.40 -27.84 4.55
CA ARG A 43 -5.53 -28.79 4.54
C ARG A 43 -5.06 -30.23 4.36
N GLU A 44 -4.17 -30.46 3.40
CA GLU A 44 -3.69 -31.77 3.05
C GLU A 44 -2.75 -32.39 4.11
N ARG A 45 -1.85 -31.58 4.68
CA ARG A 45 -0.84 -32.10 5.62
C ARG A 45 -1.30 -32.21 7.06
N LEU A 46 -2.20 -31.28 7.47
CA LEU A 46 -2.65 -31.17 8.86
C LEU A 46 -4.11 -31.62 9.06
N GLU A 47 -4.82 -31.92 7.96
CA GLU A 47 -6.23 -32.30 7.96
C GLU A 47 -7.14 -31.29 8.66
N VAL A 48 -6.75 -30.00 8.65
CA VAL A 48 -7.49 -28.91 9.26
C VAL A 48 -8.10 -28.00 8.19
N LYS A 49 -9.26 -27.43 8.50
CA LYS A 49 -9.92 -26.48 7.63
C LYS A 49 -9.05 -25.21 7.53
N SER A 50 -8.65 -24.84 6.33
CA SER A 50 -7.86 -23.67 6.03
C SER A 50 -8.47 -22.88 4.87
N ARG A 51 -8.34 -21.56 4.90
CA ARG A 51 -8.78 -20.65 3.85
C ARG A 51 -7.74 -19.53 3.70
N ALA A 52 -7.51 -19.10 2.47
CA ALA A 52 -6.77 -17.88 2.18
C ALA A 52 -7.72 -16.67 2.14
N ILE A 53 -7.21 -15.54 2.59
CA ILE A 53 -7.86 -14.23 2.43
C ILE A 53 -6.81 -13.31 1.81
N GLU A 54 -7.03 -12.89 0.59
CA GLU A 54 -6.20 -11.93 -0.10
C GLU A 54 -6.83 -10.55 0.00
N LEU A 55 -6.11 -9.61 0.63
CA LEU A 55 -6.65 -8.28 0.92
C LEU A 55 -6.63 -7.34 -0.28
N ASN A 56 -5.79 -7.60 -1.25
CA ASN A 56 -5.56 -6.85 -2.50
C ASN A 56 -6.52 -5.65 -2.76
N THR A 57 -7.53 -5.82 -3.60
CA THR A 57 -8.51 -4.77 -3.94
C THR A 57 -9.36 -4.34 -2.73
N VAL A 58 -9.67 -5.25 -1.79
CA VAL A 58 -10.51 -4.95 -0.61
C VAL A 58 -9.89 -3.84 0.25
N GLN A 59 -8.58 -3.88 0.47
CA GLN A 59 -7.90 -2.84 1.25
C GLN A 59 -7.92 -1.46 0.56
N ARG A 60 -8.00 -1.42 -0.77
CA ARG A 60 -8.04 -0.17 -1.56
C ARG A 60 -9.45 0.41 -1.67
N THR A 61 -10.48 -0.41 -1.53
CA THR A 61 -11.89 -0.01 -1.60
C THR A 61 -12.52 0.20 -0.23
N ASN A 62 -11.76 -0.02 0.84
CA ASN A 62 -12.25 0.11 2.20
C ASN A 62 -12.48 1.59 2.55
N THR A 63 -13.54 1.84 3.31
CA THR A 63 -13.85 3.15 3.88
C THR A 63 -13.10 3.43 5.19
N LEU A 64 -12.33 2.47 5.70
CA LEU A 64 -11.48 2.65 6.87
C LEU A 64 -10.18 3.36 6.47
N ILE A 65 -10.22 4.68 6.54
CA ILE A 65 -9.12 5.57 6.19
C ILE A 65 -8.71 6.33 7.45
N SER A 66 -7.41 6.45 7.71
CA SER A 66 -6.93 7.32 8.77
C SER A 66 -7.02 8.79 8.36
N LYS A 67 -7.21 9.67 9.34
CA LYS A 67 -7.23 11.10 9.08
C LYS A 67 -5.89 11.60 8.53
N THR A 68 -4.78 11.09 9.05
CA THR A 68 -3.44 11.43 8.58
C THR A 68 -3.29 11.12 7.08
N ASP A 69 -3.63 9.92 6.67
CA ASP A 69 -3.52 9.49 5.27
C ASP A 69 -4.45 10.30 4.35
N ALA A 70 -5.70 10.51 4.78
CA ALA A 70 -6.66 11.29 4.01
C ALA A 70 -6.22 12.75 3.80
N GLU A 71 -5.71 13.41 4.85
CA GLU A 71 -5.26 14.80 4.77
C GLU A 71 -3.99 14.94 3.92
N GLU A 72 -3.07 14.00 4.02
CA GLU A 72 -1.84 13.99 3.22
C GLU A 72 -2.14 13.73 1.74
N ALA A 73 -3.00 12.75 1.45
CA ALA A 73 -3.45 12.48 0.08
C ALA A 73 -4.18 13.67 -0.53
N TYR A 74 -5.06 14.34 0.24
CA TYR A 74 -5.75 15.54 -0.21
C TYR A 74 -4.76 16.65 -0.59
N LYS A 75 -3.79 16.96 0.28
CA LYS A 75 -2.80 18.02 0.03
C LYS A 75 -1.92 17.70 -1.19
N LEU A 76 -1.52 16.44 -1.35
CA LEU A 76 -0.79 16.01 -2.54
C LEU A 76 -1.62 16.18 -3.82
N GLY A 77 -2.87 15.73 -3.80
CA GLY A 77 -3.77 15.86 -4.95
C GLY A 77 -4.04 17.33 -5.30
N TYR A 78 -4.26 18.17 -4.29
CA TYR A 78 -4.44 19.60 -4.49
C TYR A 78 -3.21 20.23 -5.17
N ARG A 79 -2.02 19.95 -4.62
CA ARG A 79 -0.77 20.49 -5.20
C ARG A 79 -0.48 19.94 -6.59
N ALA A 80 -0.78 18.67 -6.84
CA ALA A 80 -0.65 18.08 -8.17
C ALA A 80 -1.54 18.79 -9.21
N THR A 81 -2.75 19.18 -8.79
CA THR A 81 -3.67 19.92 -9.66
C THR A 81 -3.13 21.32 -9.99
N GLU A 82 -2.60 22.05 -9.01
CA GLU A 82 -1.96 23.36 -9.25
C GLU A 82 -0.81 23.25 -10.26
N LEU A 83 0.10 22.28 -10.03
CA LEU A 83 1.23 22.02 -10.93
C LEU A 83 0.78 21.65 -12.37
N GLY A 84 -0.32 20.92 -12.48
CA GLY A 84 -0.93 20.59 -13.77
C GLY A 84 -1.51 21.82 -14.49
N ILE A 85 -2.16 22.72 -13.76
CA ILE A 85 -2.67 23.99 -14.30
C ILE A 85 -1.52 24.88 -14.77
N ASP A 86 -0.44 24.93 -14.03
CA ASP A 86 0.75 25.71 -14.36
C ASP A 86 1.60 25.05 -15.46
N HIS A 87 1.15 23.90 -16.01
CA HIS A 87 1.85 23.15 -17.05
C HIS A 87 3.30 22.78 -16.68
N THR A 88 3.58 22.58 -15.40
CA THR A 88 4.89 22.13 -14.93
C THR A 88 5.06 20.62 -15.14
N ASN A 89 6.27 20.18 -15.39
CA ASN A 89 6.60 18.75 -15.42
C ASN A 89 7.17 18.32 -14.05
N LEU A 90 6.41 18.62 -13.00
CA LEU A 90 6.76 18.29 -11.62
C LEU A 90 5.62 17.52 -10.96
N VAL A 91 5.97 16.69 -9.98
CA VAL A 91 5.02 15.98 -9.12
C VAL A 91 5.29 16.30 -7.67
N PRO A 92 4.26 16.49 -6.85
CA PRO A 92 4.44 16.69 -5.41
C PRO A 92 4.75 15.37 -4.73
N VAL A 93 5.65 15.40 -3.76
CA VAL A 93 6.02 14.25 -2.94
C VAL A 93 6.03 14.63 -1.47
N LEU A 94 5.76 13.63 -0.62
CA LEU A 94 5.90 13.74 0.83
C LEU A 94 7.35 13.48 1.23
N ARG A 95 7.89 14.34 2.10
CA ARG A 95 9.14 14.11 2.79
C ARG A 95 8.86 14.05 4.29
N ARG A 96 9.07 12.88 4.88
CA ARG A 96 8.99 12.72 6.34
C ARG A 96 10.17 13.41 7.00
N GLU A 97 9.88 14.27 7.98
CA GLU A 97 10.90 14.94 8.78
C GLU A 97 11.44 13.97 9.84
N ASN A 98 12.74 14.05 10.11
CA ASN A 98 13.36 13.26 11.17
C ASN A 98 13.23 14.00 12.52
N LYS A 99 12.02 13.96 13.10
CA LYS A 99 11.65 14.62 14.36
C LYS A 99 11.00 13.63 15.31
N ASP A 100 10.96 13.98 16.60
CA ASP A 100 10.33 13.18 17.64
C ASP A 100 8.80 13.01 17.40
N THR A 101 8.16 14.01 16.81
CA THR A 101 6.78 13.95 16.38
C THR A 101 6.70 13.80 14.87
N TYR A 102 5.76 12.98 14.40
CA TYR A 102 5.51 12.81 12.98
C TYR A 102 5.17 14.15 12.30
N GLN A 103 5.95 14.51 11.33
CA GLN A 103 5.74 15.69 10.49
C GLN A 103 6.20 15.38 9.07
N VAL A 104 5.49 15.96 8.10
CA VAL A 104 5.85 15.88 6.69
C VAL A 104 5.97 17.26 6.08
N THR A 105 6.88 17.39 5.14
CA THR A 105 6.95 18.52 4.22
C THR A 105 6.56 18.06 2.82
N TYR A 106 6.06 18.99 2.03
CA TYR A 106 5.67 18.75 0.64
C TYR A 106 6.73 19.40 -0.25
N THR A 107 7.33 18.62 -1.11
CA THR A 107 8.33 19.07 -2.07
C THR A 107 7.93 18.64 -3.48
N GLU A 108 8.57 19.20 -4.49
CA GLU A 108 8.28 18.93 -5.89
C GLU A 108 9.52 18.36 -6.54
N VAL A 109 9.34 17.29 -7.31
CA VAL A 109 10.42 16.60 -8.01
C VAL A 109 10.00 16.30 -9.45
N LYS A 110 10.98 16.02 -10.31
CA LYS A 110 10.69 15.50 -11.64
C LYS A 110 10.23 14.06 -11.57
N PRO A 111 9.27 13.62 -12.40
CA PRO A 111 8.83 12.22 -12.44
C PRO A 111 9.99 11.23 -12.60
N SER A 112 11.01 11.57 -13.38
CA SER A 112 12.21 10.74 -13.57
C SER A 112 13.05 10.50 -12.31
N GLU A 113 12.86 11.32 -11.27
CA GLU A 113 13.60 11.18 -10.01
C GLU A 113 12.98 10.14 -9.08
N ILE A 114 11.70 9.80 -9.28
CA ILE A 114 10.95 8.87 -8.44
C ILE A 114 10.45 7.63 -9.19
N ALA A 115 10.27 7.71 -10.50
CA ALA A 115 9.76 6.59 -11.30
C ALA A 115 10.68 5.37 -11.19
N ASN A 116 10.09 4.19 -10.97
CA ASN A 116 10.78 2.91 -10.83
C ASN A 116 11.84 2.87 -9.71
N ARG A 117 11.66 3.69 -8.67
CA ARG A 117 12.49 3.64 -7.47
C ARG A 117 11.70 3.07 -6.30
N GLU A 118 12.30 2.14 -5.61
CA GLU A 118 11.76 1.52 -4.40
C GLU A 118 12.51 2.01 -3.17
N MET A 119 11.77 2.26 -2.10
CA MET A 119 12.37 2.49 -0.78
C MET A 119 12.37 1.18 -0.01
N MET A 120 13.53 0.58 0.10
CA MET A 120 13.70 -0.69 0.83
C MET A 120 13.71 -0.45 2.34
N ILE A 121 13.31 -1.46 3.10
CA ILE A 121 13.52 -1.47 4.55
C ILE A 121 15.04 -1.44 4.81
N PRO A 122 15.53 -0.53 5.67
CA PRO A 122 16.96 -0.46 6.00
C PRO A 122 17.47 -1.80 6.53
N VAL A 123 18.62 -2.25 6.04
CA VAL A 123 19.19 -3.56 6.37
C VAL A 123 19.50 -3.71 7.87
N ASP A 124 19.86 -2.62 8.53
CA ASP A 124 20.11 -2.57 9.98
C ASP A 124 18.85 -2.86 10.83
N TRP A 125 17.64 -2.74 10.25
CA TRP A 125 16.39 -3.13 10.92
C TRP A 125 16.16 -4.64 10.90
N LEU A 126 16.74 -5.35 9.95
CA LEU A 126 16.45 -6.77 9.70
C LEU A 126 17.24 -7.72 10.61
N GLY A 127 18.25 -7.24 11.33
CA GLY A 127 19.13 -8.07 12.16
C GLY A 127 18.53 -8.57 13.47
N ASP A 128 17.56 -7.86 14.04
CA ASP A 128 16.91 -8.17 15.31
C ASP A 128 15.40 -7.93 15.20
N LYS A 129 14.61 -8.95 15.57
CA LYS A 129 13.14 -8.89 15.52
C LYS A 129 12.57 -7.73 16.34
N LYS A 130 13.12 -7.44 17.53
CA LYS A 130 12.63 -6.34 18.38
C LYS A 130 12.93 -4.98 17.75
N ILE A 131 14.11 -4.80 17.17
CA ILE A 131 14.48 -3.58 16.45
C ILE A 131 13.55 -3.39 15.26
N LEU A 132 13.32 -4.43 14.47
CA LEU A 132 12.39 -4.38 13.34
C LEU A 132 10.98 -3.98 13.77
N GLU A 133 10.44 -4.65 14.80
CA GLU A 133 9.09 -4.36 15.31
C GLU A 133 8.99 -2.91 15.82
N GLU A 134 9.94 -2.45 16.62
CA GLU A 134 9.96 -1.07 17.14
C GLU A 134 10.03 -0.03 16.02
N LYS A 135 10.96 -0.23 15.08
CA LYS A 135 11.13 0.69 13.94
C LYS A 135 9.90 0.71 13.04
N MET A 136 9.29 -0.45 12.75
CA MET A 136 8.08 -0.54 11.94
C MET A 136 6.88 0.09 12.65
N ILE A 137 6.71 -0.12 13.96
CA ILE A 137 5.65 0.54 14.73
C ILE A 137 5.83 2.06 14.68
N ASN A 138 7.04 2.57 14.97
CA ASN A 138 7.33 4.00 14.93
C ASN A 138 7.15 4.59 13.53
N TYR A 139 7.37 3.81 12.48
CA TYR A 139 7.14 4.23 11.11
C TYR A 139 5.64 4.27 10.76
N CYS A 140 4.90 3.20 11.07
CA CYS A 140 3.52 3.03 10.63
C CYS A 140 2.48 3.69 11.55
N LEU A 141 2.70 3.70 12.87
CA LEU A 141 1.71 4.17 13.84
C LEU A 141 1.20 5.59 13.58
N PRO A 142 2.03 6.57 13.22
CA PRO A 142 1.54 7.91 12.89
C PRO A 142 0.63 7.95 11.68
N LEU A 143 0.81 7.04 10.72
CA LEU A 143 0.07 7.00 9.46
C LEU A 143 -1.36 6.50 9.64
N ILE A 144 -1.65 5.78 10.73
CA ILE A 144 -2.96 5.19 11.03
C ILE A 144 -3.71 5.96 12.12
N GLN A 145 -3.39 7.23 12.33
CA GLN A 145 -4.00 8.05 13.37
C GLN A 145 -5.19 8.86 12.88
N GLY A 146 -6.13 9.05 13.79
CA GLY A 146 -7.33 9.85 13.59
C GLY A 146 -8.40 9.18 12.74
N GLU A 147 -9.63 9.65 12.91
CA GLU A 147 -10.81 9.14 12.22
C GLU A 147 -11.30 10.14 11.19
N VAL A 148 -11.77 9.63 10.05
CA VAL A 148 -12.48 10.40 9.02
C VAL A 148 -13.95 10.06 9.11
N ALA A 149 -14.81 11.08 9.24
CA ALA A 149 -16.25 10.89 9.18
C ALA A 149 -16.66 10.47 7.77
N GLN A 150 -17.21 9.26 7.65
CA GLN A 150 -17.81 8.77 6.41
C GLN A 150 -19.29 9.10 6.37
N THR A 151 -19.77 9.68 5.27
CA THR A 151 -21.19 9.89 5.04
C THR A 151 -21.81 8.61 4.48
N TYR A 152 -22.97 8.21 5.01
CA TYR A 152 -23.75 7.07 4.54
C TYR A 152 -25.12 7.52 4.04
N GLN A 153 -25.60 6.89 3.00
CA GLN A 153 -26.97 7.01 2.52
C GLN A 153 -27.51 5.60 2.26
N ASP A 154 -28.67 5.28 2.83
CA ASP A 154 -29.32 3.97 2.73
C ASP A 154 -28.40 2.77 3.09
N GLY A 155 -27.50 2.98 4.06
CA GLY A 155 -26.55 1.97 4.51
C GLY A 155 -25.28 1.82 3.67
N MET A 156 -25.16 2.61 2.60
CA MET A 156 -23.98 2.60 1.71
C MET A 156 -23.13 3.85 1.92
N PRO A 157 -21.80 3.74 1.86
CA PRO A 157 -20.92 4.91 1.85
C PRO A 157 -21.21 5.79 0.64
N VAL A 158 -21.27 7.09 0.86
CA VAL A 158 -21.42 8.06 -0.23
C VAL A 158 -20.04 8.33 -0.83
N PHE A 159 -19.92 8.07 -2.13
CA PHE A 159 -18.73 8.40 -2.92
C PHE A 159 -18.98 9.63 -3.78
N ILE A 160 -17.90 10.33 -4.08
CA ILE A 160 -17.95 11.49 -4.98
C ILE A 160 -18.12 10.98 -6.42
N GLU A 161 -19.19 11.41 -7.09
CA GLU A 161 -19.45 11.09 -8.49
C GLU A 161 -18.72 12.07 -9.41
N LYS A 162 -18.10 11.56 -10.48
CA LYS A 162 -17.37 12.38 -11.47
C LYS A 162 -18.22 13.47 -12.10
N GLU A 163 -19.51 13.19 -12.29
CA GLU A 163 -20.49 14.10 -12.92
C GLU A 163 -20.66 15.41 -12.13
N ASN A 164 -20.33 15.42 -10.85
CA ASN A 164 -20.37 16.62 -10.01
C ASN A 164 -19.18 17.58 -10.24
N PHE A 165 -18.16 17.14 -10.98
CA PHE A 165 -16.95 17.95 -11.26
C PHE A 165 -16.88 18.46 -12.70
N ILE A 166 -17.70 17.92 -13.61
CA ILE A 166 -17.73 18.32 -15.01
C ILE A 166 -18.98 19.18 -15.22
N LYS A 167 -18.87 20.45 -14.93
CA LYS A 167 -19.80 21.50 -15.36
C LYS A 167 -19.08 22.49 -16.25
#